data_8d23d73e3bf8db1b3bb0ff9d0cdc87c9
#
_entry.id   8d23d73e3bf8db1b3bb0ff9d0cdc87c9
#
_cell.length_a   1.000
_cell.length_b   1.000
_cell.length_c   1.000
_cell.angle_alpha   90.00
_cell.angle_beta   90.00
_cell.angle_gamma   90.00
#
_symmetry.space_group_name_H-M   'P 1'
#
loop_
_entity.id
_entity.type
_entity.pdbx_description
1 polymer ?
#
loop_
_entity_poly.entity_id
_entity_poly.type
_entity_poly.pdbx_seq_one_letter_code
_entity_poly.pdbx_strand_id
1 'polypeptide(L)'
;KKLKDFIKKNPTARVLTVKHAYPNLLKNNIKPWGCIVLDPRAITGKSTHNIVRKDLFATIDPQTNFFVASMTDPSVTNHLIDNGARIWGWHAYTDSLRDEDEQGHVIQNQQVKLNEDLGIPKGATLITGGTCAAMRSIGMLHTMGFRDMHLFGFDCCREEPTKEEMTETVGDIDGGETPKPKYIQVNVKDKMYWTTGELLAMAQDCEKVFGDPTLDGILSFHGEDTMVADLWKIKEQLETRPIFRDYYDK
;
A
#
# COMPACT_ATOMS: atom_id res chain seq x y z
N LYS A 1 3.35 17.04 9.96
CA LYS A 1 2.84 17.74 11.15
C LYS A 1 1.74 16.92 11.83
N LYS A 2 0.62 16.59 11.17
CA LYS A 2 -0.52 15.85 11.73
C LYS A 2 -0.14 14.55 12.44
N LEU A 3 0.69 13.70 11.83
CA LEU A 3 1.14 12.45 12.46
C LEU A 3 1.92 12.70 13.75
N LYS A 4 2.80 13.71 13.79
CA LYS A 4 3.54 14.06 15.03
C LYS A 4 2.62 14.50 16.14
N ASP A 5 1.60 15.29 15.81
CA ASP A 5 0.62 15.78 16.79
C ASP A 5 -0.27 14.63 17.29
N PHE A 6 -0.61 13.69 16.41
CA PHE A 6 -1.34 12.48 16.78
C PHE A 6 -0.53 11.59 17.74
N ILE A 7 0.74 11.30 17.43
CA ILE A 7 1.61 10.48 18.28
C ILE A 7 1.78 11.11 19.68
N LYS A 8 1.93 12.44 19.76
CA LYS A 8 2.00 13.14 21.05
C LYS A 8 0.76 12.94 21.92
N LYS A 9 -0.41 12.91 21.30
CA LYS A 9 -1.69 12.68 21.99
C LYS A 9 -1.92 11.21 22.33
N ASN A 10 -1.30 10.30 21.56
CA ASN A 10 -1.48 8.86 21.66
C ASN A 10 -0.12 8.17 21.78
N PRO A 11 0.57 8.27 22.93
CA PRO A 11 1.96 7.79 23.09
C PRO A 11 2.11 6.27 23.00
N THR A 12 1.02 5.52 23.14
CA THR A 12 1.00 4.06 22.97
C THR A 12 0.73 3.61 21.53
N ALA A 13 0.42 4.54 20.62
CA ALA A 13 0.15 4.23 19.22
C ALA A 13 1.41 3.67 18.54
N ARG A 14 1.24 2.60 17.79
CA ARG A 14 2.29 1.99 16.99
C ARG A 14 2.23 2.53 15.58
N VAL A 15 3.35 3.00 15.06
CA VAL A 15 3.45 3.50 13.67
C VAL A 15 3.92 2.37 12.77
N LEU A 16 3.06 1.91 11.85
CA LEU A 16 3.45 1.08 10.73
C LEU A 16 3.62 1.96 9.49
N THR A 17 4.68 1.75 8.73
CA THR A 17 4.97 2.52 7.52
C THR A 17 5.23 1.62 6.33
N VAL A 18 5.18 2.19 5.13
CA VAL A 18 5.67 1.56 3.90
C VAL A 18 7.11 1.98 3.62
N LYS A 19 7.83 1.19 2.83
CA LYS A 19 9.26 1.41 2.52
C LYS A 19 9.58 2.84 2.07
N HIS A 20 8.76 3.46 1.23
CA HIS A 20 9.02 4.81 0.70
C HIS A 20 8.89 5.91 1.76
N ALA A 21 8.04 5.74 2.75
CA ALA A 21 7.87 6.71 3.84
C ALA A 21 8.86 6.50 4.98
N TYR A 22 9.46 5.31 5.10
CA TYR A 22 10.36 4.92 6.18
C TYR A 22 11.52 5.91 6.41
N PRO A 23 12.36 6.26 5.41
CA PRO A 23 13.47 7.19 5.65
C PRO A 23 12.99 8.59 6.04
N ASN A 24 11.83 9.01 5.54
CA ASN A 24 11.27 10.31 5.90
C ASN A 24 10.79 10.36 7.35
N LEU A 25 10.24 9.27 7.87
CA LEU A 25 9.88 9.17 9.29
C LEU A 25 11.12 9.28 10.17
N LEU A 26 12.20 8.54 9.86
CA LEU A 26 13.45 8.60 10.61
C LEU A 26 14.07 10.00 10.62
N LYS A 27 14.13 10.69 9.46
CA LYS A 27 14.58 12.09 9.34
C LYS A 27 13.75 13.04 10.22
N ASN A 28 12.52 12.69 10.49
CA ASN A 28 11.61 13.45 11.34
C ASN A 28 11.60 12.99 12.81
N ASN A 29 12.55 12.15 13.22
CA ASN A 29 12.65 11.56 14.56
C ASN A 29 11.40 10.76 14.95
N ILE A 30 10.72 10.15 13.99
CA ILE A 30 9.66 9.19 14.23
C ILE A 30 10.23 7.80 13.96
N LYS A 31 10.36 7.00 15.02
CA LYS A 31 10.80 5.60 14.93
C LYS A 31 9.57 4.72 14.70
N PRO A 32 9.38 4.13 13.53
CA PRO A 32 8.24 3.27 13.30
C PRO A 32 8.40 1.95 14.06
N TRP A 33 7.30 1.46 14.62
CA TRP A 33 7.23 0.11 15.18
C TRP A 33 7.42 -0.95 14.11
N GLY A 34 6.94 -0.69 12.88
CA GLY A 34 7.06 -1.60 11.76
C GLY A 34 7.17 -0.90 10.41
N CYS A 35 7.77 -1.60 9.45
CA CYS A 35 7.84 -1.21 8.05
C CYS A 35 7.39 -2.40 7.19
N ILE A 36 6.34 -2.21 6.39
CA ILE A 36 5.89 -3.23 5.45
C ILE A 36 6.66 -3.11 4.13
N VAL A 37 7.19 -4.23 3.66
CA VAL A 37 7.95 -4.34 2.41
C VAL A 37 7.31 -5.38 1.52
N LEU A 38 6.93 -4.95 0.33
CA LEU A 38 6.43 -5.80 -0.75
C LEU A 38 7.02 -5.23 -2.03
N ASP A 39 8.02 -5.91 -2.60
CA ASP A 39 8.63 -5.46 -3.84
C ASP A 39 9.35 -6.62 -4.54
N PRO A 40 8.86 -7.07 -5.69
CA PRO A 40 9.51 -8.14 -6.46
C PRO A 40 10.77 -7.67 -7.21
N ARG A 41 11.11 -6.38 -7.12
CA ARG A 41 12.25 -5.78 -7.82
C ARG A 41 13.53 -5.88 -7.00
N ALA A 42 14.63 -6.16 -7.67
CA ALA A 42 15.94 -6.24 -7.03
C ALA A 42 16.46 -4.90 -6.51
N ILE A 43 17.31 -4.93 -5.49
CA ILE A 43 18.02 -3.77 -4.95
C ILE A 43 19.39 -3.65 -5.62
N THR A 44 19.51 -2.89 -6.71
CA THR A 44 20.77 -2.79 -7.46
C THR A 44 21.44 -1.43 -7.41
N GLY A 45 20.76 -0.40 -7.02
CA GLY A 45 21.33 0.93 -6.81
C GLY A 45 21.59 1.78 -8.08
N LYS A 46 21.12 1.36 -9.26
CA LYS A 46 21.42 2.09 -10.50
C LYS A 46 20.22 2.69 -11.23
N SER A 47 18.99 2.27 -11.00
CA SER A 47 17.83 2.77 -11.71
C SER A 47 16.64 2.99 -10.81
N THR A 48 15.70 3.78 -11.26
CA THR A 48 14.55 4.25 -10.48
C THR A 48 13.27 3.45 -10.68
N HIS A 49 13.11 2.71 -11.80
CA HIS A 49 11.83 2.08 -12.13
C HIS A 49 11.77 0.58 -11.85
N ASN A 50 12.80 -0.17 -12.19
CA ASN A 50 12.81 -1.63 -12.08
C ASN A 50 13.59 -2.15 -10.87
N ILE A 51 13.97 -1.26 -9.95
CA ILE A 51 14.75 -1.64 -8.78
C ILE A 51 14.32 -0.88 -7.55
N VAL A 52 14.60 -1.48 -6.40
CA VAL A 52 14.47 -0.82 -5.11
C VAL A 52 15.70 0.04 -4.86
N ARG A 53 15.50 1.31 -4.57
CA ARG A 53 16.59 2.23 -4.26
C ARG A 53 17.22 1.88 -2.91
N LYS A 54 18.53 1.70 -2.88
CA LYS A 54 19.28 1.42 -1.64
C LYS A 54 19.13 2.47 -0.56
N ASP A 55 18.95 3.74 -0.94
CA ASP A 55 18.79 4.84 0.00
C ASP A 55 17.51 4.76 0.83
N LEU A 56 16.49 3.99 0.36
CA LEU A 56 15.30 3.72 1.17
C LEU A 56 15.63 2.97 2.46
N PHE A 57 16.71 2.19 2.46
CA PHE A 57 17.17 1.39 3.58
C PHE A 57 18.63 1.73 3.97
N ALA A 58 19.09 2.96 3.67
CA ALA A 58 20.43 3.42 4.04
C ALA A 58 20.62 3.51 5.57
N THR A 59 19.53 3.68 6.31
CA THR A 59 19.52 3.67 7.77
C THR A 59 18.49 2.69 8.26
N ILE A 60 18.90 1.69 9.01
CA ILE A 60 18.03 0.70 9.64
C ILE A 60 17.95 1.00 11.14
N ASP A 61 16.76 1.25 11.65
CA ASP A 61 16.52 1.26 13.10
C ASP A 61 16.33 -0.19 13.58
N PRO A 62 17.21 -0.73 14.44
CA PRO A 62 17.14 -2.11 14.87
C PRO A 62 15.91 -2.44 15.72
N GLN A 63 15.16 -1.43 16.15
CA GLN A 63 13.89 -1.61 16.86
C GLN A 63 12.69 -1.73 15.91
N THR A 64 12.83 -1.35 14.65
CA THR A 64 11.78 -1.49 13.65
C THR A 64 11.62 -2.93 13.21
N ASN A 65 10.39 -3.45 13.20
CA ASN A 65 10.05 -4.74 12.64
C ASN A 65 9.80 -4.59 11.14
N PHE A 66 10.58 -5.26 10.31
CA PHE A 66 10.38 -5.27 8.87
C PHE A 66 9.50 -6.46 8.48
N PHE A 67 8.26 -6.16 8.07
CA PHE A 67 7.31 -7.16 7.57
C PHE A 67 7.53 -7.34 6.07
N VAL A 68 8.23 -8.41 5.69
CA VAL A 68 8.69 -8.64 4.33
C VAL A 68 7.81 -9.71 3.67
N ALA A 69 7.18 -9.36 2.55
CA ALA A 69 6.36 -10.29 1.79
C ALA A 69 7.23 -11.38 1.13
N SER A 70 6.72 -12.60 1.05
CA SER A 70 7.42 -13.72 0.40
C SER A 70 7.75 -13.48 -1.08
N MET A 71 7.02 -12.59 -1.75
CA MET A 71 7.28 -12.17 -3.12
C MET A 71 8.30 -11.03 -3.24
N THR A 72 8.88 -10.58 -2.15
CA THR A 72 9.94 -9.57 -2.18
C THR A 72 11.24 -10.19 -2.70
N ASP A 73 11.92 -9.47 -3.59
CA ASP A 73 13.19 -9.95 -4.15
C ASP A 73 14.21 -10.27 -3.05
N PRO A 74 14.90 -11.42 -3.12
CA PRO A 74 15.87 -11.84 -2.11
C PRO A 74 16.98 -10.82 -1.84
N SER A 75 17.39 -10.03 -2.84
CA SER A 75 18.43 -9.00 -2.65
C SER A 75 17.99 -7.89 -1.70
N VAL A 76 16.68 -7.57 -1.67
CA VAL A 76 16.11 -6.61 -0.70
C VAL A 76 16.12 -7.21 0.70
N THR A 77 15.67 -8.46 0.84
CA THR A 77 15.63 -9.16 2.12
C THR A 77 17.04 -9.32 2.69
N ASN A 78 18.01 -9.78 1.88
CA ASN A 78 19.40 -9.92 2.29
C ASN A 78 20.00 -8.57 2.71
N HIS A 79 19.75 -7.49 1.93
CA HIS A 79 20.22 -6.16 2.31
C HIS A 79 19.69 -5.72 3.68
N LEU A 80 18.43 -5.99 3.99
CA LEU A 80 17.85 -5.69 5.30
C LEU A 80 18.51 -6.50 6.40
N ILE A 81 18.72 -7.81 6.20
CA ILE A 81 19.38 -8.71 7.18
C ILE A 81 20.83 -8.26 7.43
N ASP A 82 21.59 -8.00 6.37
CA ASP A 82 23.00 -7.61 6.45
C ASP A 82 23.19 -6.28 7.20
N ASN A 83 22.15 -5.44 7.21
CA ASN A 83 22.13 -4.17 7.95
C ASN A 83 21.41 -4.26 9.31
N GLY A 84 21.19 -5.47 9.82
CA GLY A 84 20.69 -5.70 11.17
C GLY A 84 19.18 -5.50 11.36
N ALA A 85 18.39 -5.55 10.29
CA ALA A 85 16.94 -5.46 10.38
C ALA A 85 16.33 -6.69 11.07
N ARG A 86 15.26 -6.48 11.83
CA ARG A 86 14.42 -7.53 12.39
C ARG A 86 13.34 -7.90 11.38
N ILE A 87 13.42 -9.09 10.78
CA ILE A 87 12.55 -9.54 9.69
C ILE A 87 11.41 -10.42 10.21
N TRP A 88 10.21 -10.17 9.69
CA TRP A 88 9.01 -10.99 9.84
C TRP A 88 8.44 -11.28 8.46
N GLY A 89 8.35 -12.55 8.09
CA GLY A 89 7.79 -12.98 6.81
C GLY A 89 6.26 -12.95 6.80
N TRP A 90 5.66 -12.61 5.67
CA TRP A 90 4.23 -12.74 5.42
C TRP A 90 3.95 -13.10 3.97
N HIS A 91 2.75 -13.61 3.68
CA HIS A 91 2.35 -14.05 2.35
C HIS A 91 1.19 -13.20 1.83
N ALA A 92 1.34 -12.71 0.60
CA ALA A 92 0.29 -11.97 -0.07
C ALA A 92 -0.69 -12.91 -0.75
N TYR A 93 -1.99 -12.64 -0.61
CA TYR A 93 -3.02 -13.21 -1.47
C TYR A 93 -3.12 -12.37 -2.75
N THR A 94 -3.25 -13.03 -3.91
CA THR A 94 -3.33 -12.36 -5.21
C THR A 94 -4.49 -12.93 -6.02
N ASP A 95 -5.55 -12.15 -6.22
CA ASP A 95 -6.71 -12.56 -7.00
C ASP A 95 -6.39 -12.78 -8.49
N SER A 96 -5.36 -12.08 -9.00
CA SER A 96 -4.89 -12.20 -10.38
C SER A 96 -4.26 -13.56 -10.74
N LEU A 97 -4.18 -14.48 -9.79
CA LEU A 97 -3.66 -15.83 -9.98
C LEU A 97 -4.79 -16.87 -10.21
N ARG A 98 -5.95 -16.42 -10.63
CA ARG A 98 -7.04 -17.32 -11.03
C ARG A 98 -7.07 -17.47 -12.55
N ASP A 99 -7.02 -18.70 -13.02
CA ASP A 99 -7.40 -19.02 -14.39
C ASP A 99 -8.91 -19.27 -14.42
N GLU A 100 -9.63 -18.52 -15.23
CA GLU A 100 -11.07 -18.63 -15.40
C GLU A 100 -11.39 -19.05 -16.84
N ASP A 101 -12.46 -19.85 -17.03
CA ASP A 101 -13.00 -20.17 -18.34
C ASP A 101 -13.79 -18.97 -18.91
N GLU A 102 -14.28 -19.11 -20.13
CA GLU A 102 -15.07 -18.07 -20.82
C GLU A 102 -16.37 -17.71 -20.08
N GLN A 103 -16.80 -18.55 -19.16
CA GLN A 103 -17.99 -18.36 -18.32
C GLN A 103 -17.65 -17.80 -16.93
N GLY A 104 -16.37 -17.54 -16.63
CA GLY A 104 -15.89 -17.02 -15.34
C GLY A 104 -15.75 -18.10 -14.25
N HIS A 105 -15.77 -19.38 -14.60
CA HIS A 105 -15.51 -20.47 -13.63
C HIS A 105 -14.00 -20.65 -13.44
N VAL A 106 -13.57 -20.77 -12.20
CA VAL A 106 -12.17 -20.99 -11.85
C VAL A 106 -11.74 -22.38 -12.32
N ILE A 107 -10.88 -22.41 -13.35
CA ILE A 107 -10.29 -23.66 -13.88
C ILE A 107 -9.15 -24.12 -12.99
N GLN A 108 -8.28 -23.19 -12.61
CA GLN A 108 -7.12 -23.47 -11.78
C GLN A 108 -6.92 -22.37 -10.75
N ASN A 109 -6.75 -22.77 -9.50
CA ASN A 109 -6.33 -21.84 -8.45
C ASN A 109 -4.79 -21.80 -8.40
N GLN A 110 -4.21 -20.90 -9.19
CA GLN A 110 -2.76 -20.72 -9.24
C GLN A 110 -2.17 -20.31 -7.89
N GLN A 111 -2.96 -19.70 -6.99
CA GLN A 111 -2.50 -19.38 -5.65
C GLN A 111 -2.17 -20.66 -4.85
N VAL A 112 -2.93 -21.74 -5.02
CA VAL A 112 -2.64 -23.01 -4.36
C VAL A 112 -1.31 -23.58 -4.86
N LYS A 113 -1.12 -23.58 -6.17
CA LYS A 113 0.14 -24.04 -6.77
C LYS A 113 1.32 -23.17 -6.34
N LEU A 114 1.18 -21.84 -6.37
CA LEU A 114 2.21 -20.94 -5.91
C LEU A 114 2.56 -21.17 -4.43
N ASN A 115 1.57 -21.41 -3.59
CA ASN A 115 1.79 -21.71 -2.18
C ASN A 115 2.59 -23.01 -2.00
N GLU A 116 2.30 -24.05 -2.79
CA GLU A 116 3.02 -25.31 -2.79
C GLU A 116 4.45 -25.11 -3.29
N ASP A 117 4.64 -24.41 -4.39
CA ASP A 117 5.97 -24.13 -4.99
C ASP A 117 6.86 -23.29 -4.04
N LEU A 118 6.27 -22.39 -3.26
CA LEU A 118 6.96 -21.57 -2.26
C LEU A 118 7.08 -22.27 -0.89
N GLY A 119 6.58 -23.49 -0.74
CA GLY A 119 6.58 -24.21 0.53
C GLY A 119 5.76 -23.53 1.64
N ILE A 120 4.74 -22.76 1.29
CA ILE A 120 3.87 -22.10 2.25
C ILE A 120 3.03 -23.15 2.99
N PRO A 121 3.05 -23.19 4.32
CA PRO A 121 2.31 -24.20 5.07
C PRO A 121 0.81 -24.18 4.79
N LYS A 122 0.18 -25.34 4.74
CA LYS A 122 -1.29 -25.44 4.68
C LYS A 122 -1.90 -24.72 5.89
N GLY A 123 -2.86 -23.83 5.63
CA GLY A 123 -3.50 -23.04 6.67
C GLY A 123 -2.78 -21.75 7.03
N ALA A 124 -1.68 -21.39 6.35
CA ALA A 124 -1.07 -20.08 6.50
C ALA A 124 -2.08 -18.98 6.10
N THR A 125 -2.14 -17.93 6.89
CA THR A 125 -2.98 -16.76 6.58
C THR A 125 -2.35 -15.96 5.45
N LEU A 126 -3.09 -15.82 4.36
CA LEU A 126 -2.70 -14.97 3.23
C LEU A 126 -3.31 -13.58 3.42
N ILE A 127 -2.49 -12.55 3.28
CA ILE A 127 -2.92 -11.16 3.49
C ILE A 127 -3.49 -10.60 2.18
N THR A 128 -4.77 -10.26 2.21
CA THR A 128 -5.48 -9.53 1.16
C THR A 128 -5.27 -8.01 1.29
N GLY A 129 -5.84 -7.21 0.40
CA GLY A 129 -5.89 -5.76 0.55
C GLY A 129 -5.27 -4.96 -0.60
N GLY A 130 -5.61 -5.30 -1.84
CA GLY A 130 -5.34 -4.46 -3.00
C GLY A 130 -3.91 -4.54 -3.57
N THR A 131 -3.58 -3.59 -4.42
CA THR A 131 -2.41 -3.60 -5.29
C THR A 131 -1.13 -3.13 -4.62
N CYS A 132 -1.20 -2.44 -3.48
CA CYS A 132 -0.02 -1.86 -2.85
C CYS A 132 0.18 -2.29 -1.39
N ALA A 133 1.43 -2.17 -0.92
CA ALA A 133 1.80 -2.53 0.44
C ALA A 133 1.02 -1.74 1.51
N ALA A 134 0.66 -0.48 1.23
CA ALA A 134 -0.09 0.36 2.16
C ALA A 134 -1.50 -0.21 2.42
N MET A 135 -2.20 -0.62 1.37
CA MET A 135 -3.52 -1.23 1.51
C MET A 135 -3.45 -2.60 2.19
N ARG A 136 -2.47 -3.42 1.82
CA ARG A 136 -2.24 -4.72 2.48
C ARG A 136 -1.87 -4.59 3.95
N SER A 137 -1.29 -3.46 4.37
CA SER A 137 -1.01 -3.22 5.78
C SER A 137 -2.27 -3.17 6.64
N ILE A 138 -3.39 -2.70 6.10
CA ILE A 138 -4.69 -2.70 6.80
C ILE A 138 -5.14 -4.13 7.08
N GLY A 139 -5.18 -4.99 6.06
CA GLY A 139 -5.53 -6.41 6.22
C GLY A 139 -4.58 -7.14 7.17
N MET A 140 -3.28 -6.86 7.08
CA MET A 140 -2.28 -7.44 7.98
C MET A 140 -2.51 -7.02 9.44
N LEU A 141 -2.69 -5.73 9.70
CA LEU A 141 -2.95 -5.22 11.04
C LEU A 141 -4.27 -5.77 11.61
N HIS A 142 -5.33 -5.84 10.78
CA HIS A 142 -6.59 -6.43 11.18
C HIS A 142 -6.42 -7.90 11.58
N THR A 143 -5.69 -8.68 10.79
CA THR A 143 -5.34 -10.09 11.09
C THR A 143 -4.53 -10.22 12.37
N MET A 144 -3.64 -9.26 12.65
CA MET A 144 -2.86 -9.20 13.89
C MET A 144 -3.67 -8.74 15.11
N GLY A 145 -4.95 -8.43 14.96
CA GLY A 145 -5.85 -8.06 16.05
C GLY A 145 -5.96 -6.56 16.34
N PHE A 146 -5.37 -5.70 15.52
CA PHE A 146 -5.59 -4.25 15.65
C PHE A 146 -7.02 -3.88 15.26
N ARG A 147 -7.68 -3.04 16.08
CA ARG A 147 -9.07 -2.62 15.89
C ARG A 147 -9.27 -1.11 16.01
N ASP A 148 -8.18 -0.37 16.00
CA ASP A 148 -8.15 1.09 15.98
C ASP A 148 -6.96 1.50 15.10
N MET A 149 -7.25 1.85 13.84
CA MET A 149 -6.24 2.10 12.80
C MET A 149 -6.44 3.49 12.19
N HIS A 150 -5.42 4.30 12.27
CA HIS A 150 -5.40 5.66 11.77
C HIS A 150 -4.51 5.80 10.54
N LEU A 151 -5.09 6.18 9.40
CA LEU A 151 -4.41 6.27 8.11
C LEU A 151 -3.89 7.69 7.86
N PHE A 152 -2.60 7.82 7.56
CA PHE A 152 -1.92 9.08 7.24
C PHE A 152 -1.16 8.96 5.92
N GLY A 153 -1.27 9.98 5.06
CA GLY A 153 -0.50 10.03 3.80
C GLY A 153 -1.00 9.07 2.72
N PHE A 154 -2.28 8.76 2.71
CA PHE A 154 -2.96 8.05 1.63
C PHE A 154 -3.58 9.09 0.70
N ASP A 155 -2.80 9.66 -0.18
CA ASP A 155 -3.23 10.80 -0.99
C ASP A 155 -3.76 10.39 -2.37
N CYS A 156 -3.09 9.44 -3.03
CA CYS A 156 -3.38 8.92 -4.38
C CYS A 156 -3.53 10.01 -5.46
N CYS A 157 -3.05 11.20 -5.17
CA CYS A 157 -3.00 12.32 -6.12
C CYS A 157 -1.64 13.02 -6.04
N ARG A 158 -1.40 13.88 -7.00
CA ARG A 158 -0.18 14.69 -7.12
C ARG A 158 -0.54 16.13 -7.35
N GLU A 159 0.42 17.00 -7.14
CA GLU A 159 0.37 18.37 -7.64
C GLU A 159 0.29 18.36 -9.17
N GLU A 160 -0.16 19.47 -9.76
CA GLU A 160 -0.20 19.64 -11.20
C GLU A 160 1.20 19.44 -11.79
N PRO A 161 1.36 18.49 -12.74
CA PRO A 161 2.67 18.24 -13.34
C PRO A 161 3.15 19.43 -14.19
N THR A 162 4.43 19.68 -14.16
CA THR A 162 5.04 20.67 -15.07
C THR A 162 4.97 20.20 -16.52
N LYS A 163 5.18 21.10 -17.48
CA LYS A 163 5.22 20.73 -18.91
C LYS A 163 6.34 19.74 -19.20
N GLU A 164 7.48 19.91 -18.53
CA GLU A 164 8.62 19.00 -18.65
C GLU A 164 8.26 17.60 -18.14
N GLU A 165 7.61 17.50 -16.98
CA GLU A 165 7.16 16.20 -16.43
C GLU A 165 6.13 15.51 -17.32
N MET A 166 5.33 16.21 -18.09
CA MET A 166 4.39 15.62 -19.04
C MET A 166 5.06 15.13 -20.33
N THR A 167 6.21 15.69 -20.71
CA THR A 167 6.88 15.43 -22.00
C THR A 167 8.13 14.56 -21.90
N GLU A 168 8.76 14.49 -20.72
CA GLU A 168 9.97 13.69 -20.56
C GLU A 168 9.68 12.19 -20.62
N THR A 169 10.47 11.44 -21.36
CA THR A 169 10.60 9.99 -21.25
C THR A 169 11.70 9.68 -20.24
N VAL A 170 11.48 8.66 -19.42
CA VAL A 170 12.52 8.15 -18.51
C VAL A 170 13.31 7.08 -19.28
N GLY A 171 14.62 7.26 -19.40
CA GLY A 171 15.49 6.25 -19.99
C GLY A 171 15.45 4.96 -19.20
N ASP A 172 15.33 3.84 -19.91
CA ASP A 172 15.34 2.50 -19.33
C ASP A 172 16.77 2.08 -18.93
N ILE A 173 16.86 1.06 -18.09
CA ILE A 173 18.12 0.45 -17.64
C ILE A 173 18.95 -0.08 -18.80
N ASP A 174 18.30 -0.56 -19.84
CA ASP A 174 18.88 -1.12 -21.07
C ASP A 174 19.00 -0.10 -22.20
N GLY A 175 18.83 1.20 -21.92
CA GLY A 175 18.90 2.27 -22.91
C GLY A 175 17.62 2.44 -23.74
N GLY A 176 16.55 1.77 -23.38
CA GLY A 176 15.22 2.02 -23.91
C GLY A 176 14.52 3.18 -23.20
N GLU A 177 13.59 3.83 -23.88
CA GLU A 177 12.73 4.84 -23.26
C GLU A 177 11.53 4.21 -22.58
N THR A 178 11.50 4.23 -21.24
CA THR A 178 10.29 3.86 -20.51
C THR A 178 9.34 5.06 -20.50
N PRO A 179 8.12 4.93 -21.01
CA PRO A 179 7.17 6.03 -20.93
C PRO A 179 6.93 6.41 -19.48
N LYS A 180 7.01 7.70 -19.20
CA LYS A 180 6.63 8.23 -17.88
C LYS A 180 5.21 7.82 -17.54
N PRO A 181 4.89 7.68 -16.26
CA PRO A 181 3.52 7.47 -15.85
C PRO A 181 2.66 8.60 -16.45
N LYS A 182 1.71 8.22 -17.31
CA LYS A 182 0.81 9.17 -17.93
C LYS A 182 -0.02 9.84 -16.85
N TYR A 183 0.15 11.16 -16.70
CA TYR A 183 -0.71 11.95 -15.83
C TYR A 183 -2.11 12.03 -16.41
N ILE A 184 -3.08 11.85 -15.54
CA ILE A 184 -4.50 11.94 -15.86
C ILE A 184 -5.19 12.86 -14.86
N GLN A 185 -6.25 13.51 -15.29
CA GLN A 185 -7.14 14.25 -14.40
C GLN A 185 -8.36 13.41 -14.06
N VAL A 186 -8.72 13.39 -12.80
CA VAL A 186 -9.89 12.68 -12.29
C VAL A 186 -10.75 13.64 -11.50
N ASN A 187 -12.05 13.64 -11.77
CA ASN A 187 -13.02 14.41 -11.02
C ASN A 187 -13.57 13.56 -9.87
N VAL A 188 -13.44 14.07 -8.65
CA VAL A 188 -14.09 13.50 -7.46
C VAL A 188 -14.98 14.57 -6.86
N LYS A 189 -16.29 14.40 -6.94
CA LYS A 189 -17.29 15.46 -6.70
C LYS A 189 -17.02 16.66 -7.62
N ASP A 190 -16.76 17.81 -7.04
CA ASP A 190 -16.56 19.07 -7.76
C ASP A 190 -15.07 19.47 -7.83
N LYS A 191 -14.16 18.55 -7.49
CA LYS A 191 -12.73 18.79 -7.49
C LYS A 191 -12.00 17.92 -8.53
N MET A 192 -11.09 18.56 -9.24
CA MET A 192 -10.17 17.88 -10.15
C MET A 192 -8.88 17.54 -9.44
N TYR A 193 -8.42 16.29 -9.60
CA TYR A 193 -7.15 15.80 -9.07
C TYR A 193 -6.25 15.33 -10.20
N TRP A 194 -4.97 15.71 -10.14
CA TRP A 194 -3.94 15.09 -10.94
C TRP A 194 -3.50 13.77 -10.31
N THR A 195 -3.43 12.73 -11.10
CA THR A 195 -3.03 11.40 -10.66
C THR A 195 -2.33 10.62 -11.79
N THR A 196 -1.97 9.38 -11.55
CA THR A 196 -1.48 8.44 -12.54
C THR A 196 -2.35 7.19 -12.55
N GLY A 197 -2.28 6.36 -13.59
CA GLY A 197 -3.07 5.13 -13.63
C GLY A 197 -2.83 4.21 -12.42
N GLU A 198 -1.58 4.13 -11.94
CA GLU A 198 -1.22 3.36 -10.75
C GLU A 198 -1.86 3.95 -9.47
N LEU A 199 -1.76 5.26 -9.28
CA LEU A 199 -2.35 5.92 -8.11
C LEU A 199 -3.88 5.89 -8.16
N LEU A 200 -4.48 5.93 -9.35
CA LEU A 200 -5.93 5.79 -9.51
C LEU A 200 -6.39 4.38 -9.10
N ALA A 201 -5.67 3.33 -9.52
CA ALA A 201 -5.95 1.97 -9.09
C ALA A 201 -5.85 1.82 -7.56
N MET A 202 -4.85 2.45 -6.93
CA MET A 202 -4.73 2.49 -5.47
C MET A 202 -5.91 3.23 -4.81
N ALA A 203 -6.41 4.32 -5.41
CA ALA A 203 -7.58 5.03 -4.90
C ALA A 203 -8.86 4.18 -4.98
N GLN A 204 -9.04 3.41 -6.06
CA GLN A 204 -10.13 2.45 -6.20
C GLN A 204 -10.04 1.32 -5.17
N ASP A 205 -8.84 0.85 -4.84
CA ASP A 205 -8.65 -0.11 -3.75
C ASP A 205 -8.99 0.52 -2.38
N CYS A 206 -8.64 1.80 -2.15
CA CYS A 206 -9.06 2.52 -0.94
C CYS A 206 -10.58 2.56 -0.83
N GLU A 207 -11.30 2.86 -1.92
CA GLU A 207 -12.76 2.91 -1.94
C GLU A 207 -13.36 1.56 -1.54
N LYS A 208 -12.84 0.44 -2.07
CA LYS A 208 -13.27 -0.92 -1.70
C LYS A 208 -13.05 -1.20 -0.21
N VAL A 209 -11.86 -0.86 0.31
CA VAL A 209 -11.51 -1.08 1.72
C VAL A 209 -12.37 -0.21 2.63
N PHE A 210 -12.65 1.02 2.25
CA PHE A 210 -13.53 1.91 3.02
C PHE A 210 -14.99 1.42 3.03
N GLY A 211 -15.42 0.71 2.00
CA GLY A 211 -16.74 0.08 1.91
C GLY A 211 -16.83 -1.30 2.57
N ASP A 212 -15.75 -1.84 3.12
CA ASP A 212 -15.76 -3.15 3.78
C ASP A 212 -16.39 -3.04 5.19
N PRO A 213 -17.57 -3.64 5.41
CA PRO A 213 -18.27 -3.54 6.71
C PRO A 213 -17.48 -4.17 7.87
N THR A 214 -16.54 -5.07 7.60
CA THR A 214 -15.70 -5.65 8.66
C THR A 214 -14.70 -4.67 9.25
N LEU A 215 -14.49 -3.53 8.57
CA LEU A 215 -13.60 -2.45 8.97
C LEU A 215 -14.32 -1.22 9.51
N ASP A 216 -15.66 -1.27 9.59
CA ASP A 216 -16.45 -0.17 10.14
C ASP A 216 -16.10 0.09 11.61
N GLY A 217 -15.90 1.38 11.94
CA GLY A 217 -15.47 1.80 13.28
C GLY A 217 -14.02 1.44 13.63
N ILE A 218 -13.30 0.74 12.74
CA ILE A 218 -11.89 0.35 12.95
C ILE A 218 -10.94 1.34 12.28
N LEU A 219 -11.33 1.91 11.13
CA LEU A 219 -10.50 2.82 10.36
C LEU A 219 -10.86 4.27 10.65
N SER A 220 -9.83 5.11 10.77
CA SER A 220 -9.92 6.56 10.80
C SER A 220 -8.95 7.17 9.78
N PHE A 221 -9.42 8.10 8.96
CA PHE A 221 -8.61 8.72 7.91
C PHE A 221 -8.21 10.16 8.29
N HIS A 222 -6.91 10.48 8.14
CA HIS A 222 -6.34 11.78 8.49
C HIS A 222 -5.73 12.50 7.27
N GLY A 223 -6.49 12.57 6.19
CA GLY A 223 -6.17 13.33 4.98
C GLY A 223 -6.98 14.63 4.88
N GLU A 224 -6.44 15.61 4.15
CA GLU A 224 -7.15 16.84 3.75
C GLU A 224 -6.68 17.20 2.34
N ASP A 225 -7.60 17.72 1.53
CA ASP A 225 -7.33 18.21 0.18
C ASP A 225 -6.64 17.19 -0.75
N THR A 226 -6.94 15.90 -0.55
CA THR A 226 -6.45 14.81 -1.39
C THR A 226 -7.62 14.01 -1.96
N MET A 227 -7.38 13.28 -3.04
CA MET A 227 -8.41 12.47 -3.69
C MET A 227 -9.00 11.45 -2.71
N VAL A 228 -8.17 10.74 -1.96
CA VAL A 228 -8.64 9.74 -0.98
C VAL A 228 -9.40 10.38 0.19
N ALA A 229 -9.02 11.60 0.60
CA ALA A 229 -9.76 12.33 1.64
C ALA A 229 -11.20 12.64 1.21
N ASP A 230 -11.39 13.01 -0.05
CA ASP A 230 -12.73 13.28 -0.55
C ASP A 230 -13.54 12.01 -0.82
N LEU A 231 -12.91 10.90 -1.22
CA LEU A 231 -13.54 9.57 -1.27
C LEU A 231 -14.01 9.13 0.14
N TRP A 232 -13.18 9.32 1.17
CA TRP A 232 -13.56 9.03 2.55
C TRP A 232 -14.80 9.82 2.99
N LYS A 233 -14.85 11.13 2.71
CA LYS A 233 -16.01 11.97 3.02
C LYS A 233 -17.29 11.53 2.27
N ILE A 234 -17.17 10.97 1.06
CA ILE A 234 -18.31 10.42 0.34
C ILE A 234 -18.87 9.22 1.09
N LYS A 235 -18.00 8.28 1.54
CA LYS A 235 -18.41 7.15 2.35
C LYS A 235 -19.18 7.60 3.60
N GLU A 236 -18.60 8.49 4.40
CA GLU A 236 -19.25 9.00 5.62
C GLU A 236 -20.62 9.62 5.36
N GLN A 237 -20.78 10.31 4.23
CA GLN A 237 -22.07 10.88 3.83
C GLN A 237 -23.10 9.83 3.38
N LEU A 238 -22.65 8.73 2.77
CA LEU A 238 -23.52 7.62 2.37
C LEU A 238 -23.99 6.83 3.58
N GLU A 239 -23.13 6.57 4.56
CA GLU A 239 -23.47 5.88 5.79
C GLU A 239 -24.50 6.63 6.65
N THR A 240 -24.52 7.95 6.58
CA THR A 240 -25.51 8.78 7.30
C THR A 240 -26.87 8.85 6.60
N ARG A 241 -27.02 8.29 5.39
CA ARG A 241 -28.32 8.26 4.69
C ARG A 241 -29.17 7.03 5.12
N PRO A 242 -30.41 7.24 5.62
CA PRO A 242 -31.26 6.14 6.10
C PRO A 242 -31.55 5.04 5.07
N ILE A 243 -31.47 5.37 3.77
CA ILE A 243 -31.85 4.50 2.65
C ILE A 243 -30.85 3.34 2.44
N PHE A 244 -29.61 3.46 2.90
CA PHE A 244 -28.58 2.42 2.68
C PHE A 244 -28.51 1.38 3.78
N ARG A 245 -28.94 1.67 5.02
CA ARG A 245 -29.02 0.67 6.09
C ARG A 245 -29.99 -0.46 5.78
N ASP A 246 -31.10 -0.14 5.13
CA ASP A 246 -32.16 -1.14 4.82
C ASP A 246 -31.79 -2.10 3.67
N TYR A 247 -30.71 -1.84 2.93
CA TYR A 247 -30.31 -2.67 1.78
C TYR A 247 -29.34 -3.80 2.15
N TYR A 248 -28.60 -3.65 3.24
CA TYR A 248 -27.61 -4.64 3.71
C TYR A 248 -28.12 -5.53 4.85
N ASP A 249 -29.26 -5.21 5.45
CA ASP A 249 -29.91 -6.00 6.50
C ASP A 249 -30.97 -6.99 5.95
N LYS A 250 -30.96 -7.26 4.65
CA LYS A 250 -31.78 -8.29 3.99
C LYS A 250 -30.88 -9.30 3.30
#